data_dec007f0cbff40403bd07b9059dce0c1
#
_entry.id   dec007f0cbff40403bd07b9059dce0c1
#
_cell.length_a   1.000
_cell.length_b   1.000
_cell.length_c   1.000
_cell.angle_alpha   90.00
_cell.angle_beta   90.00
_cell.angle_gamma   90.00
#
_symmetry.space_group_name_H-M   'P 1'
#
loop_
_entity.id
_entity.type
_entity.pdbx_description
1 polymer ?
#
loop_
_entity_poly.entity_id
_entity_poly.type
_entity_poly.pdbx_seq_one_letter_code
_entity_poly.pdbx_strand_id
1 'polypeptide(L)'
;MSEPIGRWSAVETIGRGVRAAPALRAGFGLTLFLAMLGAGGRVVVPIVIQQAIDHGFSGGQVRIRTILVLAAFGLAAVVLATWAQRTAVYRLGRRSEEALYGLRVSLFQHIHRMSIEDHNEERKGALVARVTSDVETLAQFFQWGGIAWLLDGTLMMLVAGVMLAYDWVLALVAFVVAAPLAIVLRKVQSHLVKAYDRARQSNAEVMTQLSELVSGAETLRAYDAGAHYTTKVKDVSHERSNSFIRAGTIGAFLFPSGEVFNVLTVSAVVCVGVLRGPASGLTAGAMVGFVFLTQRFLEPIAEFTEVLDMTQTAVAGMRRVLGVLEIPIGPPEPEVPLVLPAGPLTVTADRVDFSYRSRGDEDEPPVLVDVNVHIPAGQQVAVVGETGSGKTTLGRLIARMADPSA
;
A
#
# COMPACT_ATOMS: atom_id res chain seq x y z
N MET A 1 -17.95 -0.45 25.92
CA MET A 1 -17.15 0.67 25.38
C MET A 1 -16.24 0.09 24.30
N SER A 2 -16.75 -0.03 23.09
CA SER A 2 -15.96 -0.48 21.93
C SER A 2 -15.20 0.73 21.40
N GLU A 3 -13.85 0.65 21.39
CA GLU A 3 -13.03 1.67 20.74
C GLU A 3 -13.46 1.86 19.28
N PRO A 4 -13.54 3.11 18.79
CA PRO A 4 -13.96 3.38 17.43
C PRO A 4 -13.03 2.67 16.44
N ILE A 5 -13.64 1.85 15.59
CA ILE A 5 -12.99 1.05 14.54
C ILE A 5 -12.04 1.94 13.74
N GLY A 6 -10.72 1.64 13.78
CA GLY A 6 -9.74 2.26 12.88
C GLY A 6 -8.75 3.27 13.47
N ARG A 7 -8.62 3.43 14.79
CA ARG A 7 -7.62 4.32 15.41
C ARG A 7 -6.24 3.67 15.66
N TRP A 8 -5.90 2.62 14.96
CA TRP A 8 -4.59 1.98 15.14
C TRP A 8 -3.46 2.81 14.52
N SER A 9 -2.32 2.81 15.19
CA SER A 9 -1.08 3.33 14.63
C SER A 9 -0.67 2.55 13.37
N ALA A 10 0.17 3.13 12.52
CA ALA A 10 0.66 2.43 11.33
C ALA A 10 1.37 1.11 11.68
N VAL A 11 2.18 1.12 12.74
CA VAL A 11 2.91 -0.07 13.22
C VAL A 11 1.95 -1.16 13.70
N GLU A 12 0.92 -0.78 14.44
CA GLU A 12 -0.09 -1.71 14.93
C GLU A 12 -0.92 -2.31 13.79
N THR A 13 -1.30 -1.49 12.80
CA THR A 13 -2.00 -1.94 11.60
C THR A 13 -1.17 -2.97 10.82
N ILE A 14 0.13 -2.70 10.63
CA ILE A 14 1.05 -3.65 9.98
C ILE A 14 1.13 -4.94 10.80
N GLY A 15 1.30 -4.85 12.12
CA GLY A 15 1.39 -6.01 12.99
C GLY A 15 0.12 -6.88 12.97
N ARG A 16 -1.08 -6.28 12.94
CA ARG A 16 -2.37 -6.97 12.80
C ARG A 16 -2.54 -7.55 11.38
N GLY A 17 -2.17 -6.80 10.34
CA GLY A 17 -2.21 -7.26 8.96
C GLY A 17 -1.33 -8.49 8.72
N VAL A 18 -0.10 -8.50 9.27
CA VAL A 18 0.80 -9.66 9.19
C VAL A 18 0.26 -10.86 10.00
N ARG A 19 -0.53 -10.64 11.05
CA ARG A 19 -1.23 -11.73 11.76
C ARG A 19 -2.40 -12.27 10.96
N ALA A 20 -3.15 -11.40 10.29
CA ALA A 20 -4.26 -11.79 9.42
C ALA A 20 -3.79 -12.52 8.14
N ALA A 21 -2.52 -12.38 7.76
CA ALA A 21 -1.93 -12.98 6.56
C ALA A 21 -0.70 -13.85 6.90
N PRO A 22 -0.86 -15.03 7.55
CA PRO A 22 0.23 -15.86 8.06
C PRO A 22 1.18 -16.36 6.96
N ALA A 23 0.73 -16.44 5.71
CA ALA A 23 1.56 -16.81 4.56
C ALA A 23 2.78 -15.90 4.38
N LEU A 24 2.70 -14.62 4.76
CA LEU A 24 3.82 -13.67 4.69
C LEU A 24 4.97 -14.04 5.62
N ARG A 25 4.70 -14.70 6.74
CA ARG A 25 5.73 -15.11 7.72
C ARG A 25 6.45 -16.38 7.28
N ALA A 26 5.80 -17.22 6.48
CA ALA A 26 6.33 -18.52 6.11
C ALA A 26 7.59 -18.40 5.26
N GLY A 27 8.74 -18.76 5.82
CA GLY A 27 10.02 -18.76 5.13
C GLY A 27 10.61 -17.36 4.86
N PHE A 28 10.17 -16.31 5.59
CA PHE A 28 10.68 -14.95 5.46
C PHE A 28 12.21 -14.88 5.68
N GLY A 29 12.76 -15.62 6.66
CA GLY A 29 14.20 -15.65 6.91
C GLY A 29 15.03 -16.13 5.70
N LEU A 30 14.56 -17.16 4.99
CA LEU A 30 15.22 -17.61 3.77
C LEU A 30 15.10 -16.56 2.64
N THR A 31 13.95 -15.91 2.52
CA THR A 31 13.77 -14.83 1.54
C THR A 31 14.69 -13.65 1.84
N LEU A 32 14.83 -13.26 3.10
CA LEU A 32 15.77 -12.23 3.54
C LEU A 32 17.23 -12.63 3.27
N PHE A 33 17.60 -13.87 3.56
CA PHE A 33 18.95 -14.37 3.28
C PHE A 33 19.28 -14.32 1.77
N LEU A 34 18.33 -14.74 0.93
CA LEU A 34 18.48 -14.67 -0.53
C LEU A 34 18.54 -13.21 -1.03
N ALA A 35 17.80 -12.31 -0.42
CA ALA A 35 17.86 -10.87 -0.72
C ALA A 35 19.23 -10.29 -0.33
N MET A 36 19.77 -10.66 0.84
CA MET A 36 21.12 -10.27 1.26
C MET A 36 22.19 -10.81 0.30
N LEU A 37 22.08 -12.05 -0.12
CA LEU A 37 23.01 -12.63 -1.10
C LEU A 37 22.92 -11.93 -2.45
N GLY A 38 21.70 -11.58 -2.89
CA GLY A 38 21.46 -10.79 -4.10
C GLY A 38 22.05 -9.37 -4.02
N ALA A 39 21.83 -8.68 -2.90
CA ALA A 39 22.44 -7.38 -2.64
C ALA A 39 23.98 -7.44 -2.59
N GLY A 40 24.53 -8.54 -2.04
CA GLY A 40 25.98 -8.79 -2.02
C GLY A 40 26.62 -8.74 -3.41
N GLY A 41 25.95 -9.24 -4.44
CA GLY A 41 26.45 -9.19 -5.81
C GLY A 41 26.62 -7.76 -6.35
N ARG A 42 25.76 -6.83 -5.96
CA ARG A 42 25.90 -5.41 -6.32
C ARG A 42 27.10 -4.76 -5.64
N VAL A 43 27.51 -5.25 -4.47
CA VAL A 43 28.70 -4.77 -3.72
C VAL A 43 29.98 -5.43 -4.20
N VAL A 44 29.91 -6.67 -4.68
CA VAL A 44 31.10 -7.39 -5.19
C VAL A 44 31.73 -6.67 -6.39
N VAL A 45 30.93 -6.07 -7.27
CA VAL A 45 31.45 -5.37 -8.46
C VAL A 45 32.39 -4.22 -8.09
N PRO A 46 32.03 -3.26 -7.22
CA PRO A 46 32.96 -2.24 -6.72
C PRO A 46 34.24 -2.83 -6.13
N ILE A 47 34.14 -3.90 -5.33
CA ILE A 47 35.31 -4.54 -4.70
C ILE A 47 36.22 -5.19 -5.75
N VAL A 48 35.66 -5.88 -6.75
CA VAL A 48 36.45 -6.48 -7.83
C VAL A 48 37.17 -5.41 -8.66
N ILE A 49 36.50 -4.29 -8.95
CA ILE A 49 37.13 -3.16 -9.65
C ILE A 49 38.27 -2.60 -8.84
N GLN A 50 38.09 -2.37 -7.54
CA GLN A 50 39.16 -1.95 -6.65
C GLN A 50 40.35 -2.91 -6.71
N GLN A 51 40.11 -4.20 -6.48
CA GLN A 51 41.17 -5.21 -6.45
C GLN A 51 41.90 -5.32 -7.81
N ALA A 52 41.16 -5.17 -8.91
CA ALA A 52 41.71 -5.17 -10.26
C ALA A 52 42.65 -3.97 -10.49
N ILE A 53 42.28 -2.78 -9.97
CA ILE A 53 43.11 -1.60 -10.06
C ILE A 53 44.37 -1.75 -9.17
N ASP A 54 44.21 -2.13 -7.91
CA ASP A 54 45.27 -2.16 -6.93
C ASP A 54 46.30 -3.28 -7.20
N HIS A 55 45.85 -4.45 -7.67
CA HIS A 55 46.73 -5.62 -7.89
C HIS A 55 46.97 -5.93 -9.37
N GLY A 56 46.13 -5.45 -10.26
CA GLY A 56 46.26 -5.65 -11.70
C GLY A 56 47.23 -4.70 -12.37
N PHE A 57 47.40 -3.50 -11.80
CA PHE A 57 48.31 -2.45 -12.33
C PHE A 57 49.52 -2.17 -11.42
N SER A 58 49.98 -3.14 -10.65
CA SER A 58 51.08 -2.99 -9.71
C SER A 58 52.44 -2.94 -10.45
N GLY A 59 53.28 -1.91 -10.14
CA GLY A 59 54.66 -1.83 -10.58
C GLY A 59 54.86 -1.53 -12.06
N GLY A 60 53.93 -0.83 -12.70
CA GLY A 60 54.04 -0.44 -14.13
C GLY A 60 53.80 -1.57 -15.14
N GLN A 61 53.46 -2.75 -14.67
CA GLN A 61 53.09 -3.90 -15.52
C GLN A 61 51.63 -4.29 -15.32
N VAL A 62 50.94 -4.61 -16.42
CA VAL A 62 49.54 -5.11 -16.38
C VAL A 62 49.55 -6.62 -16.14
N ARG A 63 49.09 -7.05 -14.97
CA ARG A 63 48.94 -8.47 -14.62
C ARG A 63 47.61 -9.05 -15.16
N ILE A 64 47.59 -9.32 -16.46
CA ILE A 64 46.39 -9.78 -17.18
C ILE A 64 45.75 -11.00 -16.48
N ARG A 65 46.56 -11.98 -16.03
CA ARG A 65 46.04 -13.17 -15.33
C ARG A 65 45.27 -12.81 -14.05
N THR A 66 45.77 -11.86 -13.25
CA THR A 66 45.09 -11.40 -12.02
C THR A 66 43.73 -10.74 -12.35
N ILE A 67 43.75 -9.87 -13.37
CA ILE A 67 42.54 -9.19 -13.83
C ILE A 67 41.50 -10.20 -14.33
N LEU A 68 41.90 -11.18 -15.14
CA LEU A 68 40.99 -12.21 -15.66
C LEU A 68 40.40 -13.09 -14.55
N VAL A 69 41.20 -13.48 -13.54
CA VAL A 69 40.74 -14.26 -12.39
C VAL A 69 39.72 -13.44 -11.56
N LEU A 70 40.02 -12.17 -11.28
CA LEU A 70 39.10 -11.29 -10.55
C LEU A 70 37.82 -11.04 -11.34
N ALA A 71 37.92 -10.83 -12.64
CA ALA A 71 36.75 -10.67 -13.51
C ALA A 71 35.88 -11.94 -13.57
N ALA A 72 36.50 -13.12 -13.68
CA ALA A 72 35.78 -14.41 -13.66
C ALA A 72 35.09 -14.63 -12.30
N PHE A 73 35.76 -14.33 -11.19
CA PHE A 73 35.17 -14.41 -9.85
C PHE A 73 34.00 -13.42 -9.71
N GLY A 74 34.19 -12.15 -10.14
CA GLY A 74 33.12 -11.14 -10.12
C GLY A 74 31.91 -11.57 -10.94
N LEU A 75 32.14 -12.10 -12.14
CA LEU A 75 31.07 -12.61 -12.99
C LEU A 75 30.30 -13.77 -12.34
N ALA A 76 31.01 -14.74 -11.77
CA ALA A 76 30.40 -15.85 -11.06
C ALA A 76 29.57 -15.38 -9.85
N ALA A 77 30.11 -14.43 -9.08
CA ALA A 77 29.41 -13.85 -7.95
C ALA A 77 28.15 -13.08 -8.38
N VAL A 78 28.20 -12.30 -9.46
CA VAL A 78 27.04 -11.59 -10.01
C VAL A 78 25.99 -12.56 -10.51
N VAL A 79 26.35 -13.64 -11.19
CA VAL A 79 25.41 -14.68 -11.66
C VAL A 79 24.71 -15.34 -10.46
N LEU A 80 25.47 -15.72 -9.43
CA LEU A 80 24.92 -16.30 -8.19
C LEU A 80 23.98 -15.32 -7.49
N ALA A 81 24.39 -14.07 -7.35
CA ALA A 81 23.58 -13.02 -6.72
C ALA A 81 22.29 -12.73 -7.50
N THR A 82 22.36 -12.70 -8.83
CA THR A 82 21.17 -12.53 -9.70
C THR A 82 20.21 -13.68 -9.54
N TRP A 83 20.72 -14.92 -9.46
CA TRP A 83 19.89 -16.09 -9.20
C TRP A 83 19.24 -16.02 -7.81
N ALA A 84 20.00 -15.61 -6.79
CA ALA A 84 19.49 -15.46 -5.43
C ALA A 84 18.41 -14.35 -5.36
N GLN A 85 18.66 -13.20 -5.98
CA GLN A 85 17.71 -12.09 -6.05
C GLN A 85 16.42 -12.51 -6.78
N ARG A 86 16.54 -13.15 -7.95
CA ARG A 86 15.37 -13.69 -8.68
C ARG A 86 14.56 -14.63 -7.80
N THR A 87 15.23 -15.52 -7.07
CA THR A 87 14.57 -16.49 -6.19
C THR A 87 13.90 -15.79 -5.00
N ALA A 88 14.52 -14.75 -4.43
CA ALA A 88 13.93 -13.93 -3.35
C ALA A 88 12.65 -13.24 -3.82
N VAL A 89 12.69 -12.56 -4.97
CA VAL A 89 11.54 -11.86 -5.58
C VAL A 89 10.40 -12.84 -5.88
N TYR A 90 10.72 -13.96 -6.52
CA TYR A 90 9.72 -15.00 -6.84
C TYR A 90 9.04 -15.55 -5.58
N ARG A 91 9.82 -15.85 -4.54
CA ARG A 91 9.29 -16.35 -3.27
C ARG A 91 8.42 -15.31 -2.57
N LEU A 92 8.88 -14.06 -2.51
CA LEU A 92 8.12 -12.99 -1.88
C LEU A 92 6.81 -12.73 -2.64
N GLY A 93 6.87 -12.62 -3.97
CA GLY A 93 5.67 -12.44 -4.80
C GLY A 93 4.66 -13.57 -4.61
N ARG A 94 5.11 -14.82 -4.67
CA ARG A 94 4.23 -15.97 -4.44
C ARG A 94 3.58 -15.94 -3.05
N ARG A 95 4.35 -15.64 -1.99
CA ARG A 95 3.82 -15.56 -0.62
C ARG A 95 2.87 -14.39 -0.44
N SER A 96 3.12 -13.29 -1.13
CA SER A 96 2.22 -12.14 -1.15
C SER A 96 0.88 -12.49 -1.80
N GLU A 97 0.90 -13.18 -2.94
CA GLU A 97 -0.33 -13.64 -3.61
C GLU A 97 -1.11 -14.65 -2.76
N GLU A 98 -0.42 -15.63 -2.14
CA GLU A 98 -1.04 -16.58 -1.20
C GLU A 98 -1.70 -15.85 -0.02
N ALA A 99 -1.06 -14.80 0.51
CA ALA A 99 -1.57 -13.99 1.61
C ALA A 99 -2.79 -13.15 1.19
N LEU A 100 -2.73 -12.52 0.01
CA LEU A 100 -3.82 -11.73 -0.55
C LEU A 100 -5.04 -12.59 -0.88
N TYR A 101 -4.81 -13.77 -1.44
CA TYR A 101 -5.87 -14.74 -1.67
C TYR A 101 -6.56 -15.13 -0.37
N GLY A 102 -5.78 -15.51 0.65
CA GLY A 102 -6.33 -15.85 1.98
C GLY A 102 -7.11 -14.69 2.61
N LEU A 103 -6.58 -13.46 2.53
CA LEU A 103 -7.23 -12.26 3.04
C LEU A 103 -8.55 -11.97 2.31
N ARG A 104 -8.57 -12.09 0.97
CA ARG A 104 -9.77 -11.87 0.15
C ARG A 104 -10.85 -12.90 0.47
N VAL A 105 -10.48 -14.18 0.60
CA VAL A 105 -11.43 -15.24 0.96
C VAL A 105 -11.98 -15.02 2.37
N SER A 106 -11.12 -14.73 3.35
CA SER A 106 -11.54 -14.47 4.73
C SER A 106 -12.47 -13.26 4.82
N LEU A 107 -12.14 -12.18 4.11
CA LEU A 107 -12.95 -10.96 4.07
C LEU A 107 -14.33 -11.24 3.44
N PHE A 108 -14.36 -11.96 2.31
CA PHE A 108 -15.62 -12.34 1.67
C PHE A 108 -16.49 -13.22 2.56
N GLN A 109 -15.89 -14.25 3.18
CA GLN A 109 -16.60 -15.13 4.13
C GLN A 109 -17.14 -14.36 5.33
N HIS A 110 -16.35 -13.41 5.86
CA HIS A 110 -16.75 -12.58 6.97
C HIS A 110 -17.94 -11.69 6.60
N ILE A 111 -17.86 -10.98 5.47
CA ILE A 111 -18.95 -10.13 4.95
C ILE A 111 -20.23 -10.96 4.75
N HIS A 112 -20.11 -12.17 4.21
CA HIS A 112 -21.28 -13.03 4.00
C HIS A 112 -21.96 -13.50 5.29
N ARG A 113 -21.19 -13.54 6.40
CA ARG A 113 -21.68 -13.96 7.72
C ARG A 113 -22.05 -12.80 8.63
N MET A 114 -21.85 -11.56 8.19
CA MET A 114 -22.30 -10.35 8.91
C MET A 114 -23.82 -10.33 9.03
N SER A 115 -24.34 -9.65 10.04
CA SER A 115 -25.77 -9.41 10.18
C SER A 115 -26.33 -8.60 9.00
N ILE A 116 -27.63 -8.73 8.73
CA ILE A 116 -28.29 -7.92 7.68
C ILE A 116 -28.29 -6.43 8.08
N GLU A 117 -28.28 -6.13 9.38
CA GLU A 117 -28.17 -4.77 9.89
C GLU A 117 -26.85 -4.13 9.49
N ASP A 118 -25.73 -4.79 9.83
CA ASP A 118 -24.41 -4.31 9.47
C ASP A 118 -24.22 -4.17 7.94
N HIS A 119 -24.86 -5.07 7.17
CA HIS A 119 -24.91 -4.97 5.71
C HIS A 119 -25.66 -3.73 5.20
N ASN A 120 -26.69 -3.27 5.91
CA ASN A 120 -27.49 -2.11 5.52
C ASN A 120 -26.88 -0.79 6.03
N GLU A 121 -26.22 -0.81 7.20
CA GLU A 121 -25.49 0.35 7.75
C GLU A 121 -24.28 0.69 6.89
N GLU A 122 -23.51 -0.31 6.47
CA GLU A 122 -22.41 -0.09 5.55
C GLU A 122 -22.94 0.08 4.13
N ARG A 123 -22.57 1.18 3.47
CA ARG A 123 -22.94 1.38 2.06
C ARG A 123 -22.43 0.18 1.25
N LYS A 124 -23.32 -0.53 0.58
CA LYS A 124 -22.98 -1.73 -0.23
C LYS A 124 -21.77 -1.52 -1.13
N GLY A 125 -21.64 -0.32 -1.73
CA GLY A 125 -20.48 0.06 -2.52
C GLY A 125 -19.18 0.13 -1.72
N ALA A 126 -19.23 0.49 -0.42
CA ALA A 126 -18.06 0.53 0.43
C ALA A 126 -17.55 -0.89 0.76
N LEU A 127 -18.44 -1.84 1.07
CA LEU A 127 -18.07 -3.24 1.30
C LEU A 127 -17.45 -3.87 0.05
N VAL A 128 -18.05 -3.63 -1.13
CA VAL A 128 -17.49 -4.09 -2.41
C VAL A 128 -16.10 -3.48 -2.64
N ALA A 129 -15.95 -2.17 -2.42
CA ALA A 129 -14.65 -1.50 -2.58
C ALA A 129 -13.56 -2.09 -1.68
N ARG A 130 -13.90 -2.55 -0.46
CA ARG A 130 -12.94 -3.17 0.48
C ARG A 130 -12.44 -4.53 -0.01
N VAL A 131 -13.32 -5.33 -0.61
CA VAL A 131 -12.93 -6.63 -1.20
C VAL A 131 -12.15 -6.47 -2.50
N THR A 132 -12.41 -5.40 -3.25
CA THR A 132 -11.80 -5.13 -4.56
C THR A 132 -10.65 -4.14 -4.46
N SER A 133 -10.93 -2.83 -4.41
CA SER A 133 -9.90 -1.78 -4.54
C SER A 133 -8.95 -1.70 -3.35
N ASP A 134 -9.40 -1.96 -2.11
CA ASP A 134 -8.50 -1.94 -0.95
C ASP A 134 -7.55 -3.14 -0.98
N VAL A 135 -8.04 -4.34 -1.33
CA VAL A 135 -7.17 -5.52 -1.50
C VAL A 135 -6.24 -5.35 -2.70
N GLU A 136 -6.69 -4.71 -3.80
CA GLU A 136 -5.84 -4.38 -4.94
C GLU A 136 -4.71 -3.40 -4.56
N THR A 137 -5.02 -2.40 -3.75
CA THR A 137 -4.00 -1.49 -3.20
C THR A 137 -2.95 -2.23 -2.37
N LEU A 138 -3.37 -3.21 -1.58
CA LEU A 138 -2.46 -4.10 -0.86
C LEU A 138 -1.63 -4.96 -1.83
N ALA A 139 -2.25 -5.47 -2.90
CA ALA A 139 -1.56 -6.26 -3.92
C ALA A 139 -0.44 -5.45 -4.58
N GLN A 140 -0.72 -4.22 -5.01
CA GLN A 140 0.28 -3.30 -5.58
C GLN A 140 1.44 -3.04 -4.61
N PHE A 141 1.13 -2.79 -3.33
CA PHE A 141 2.17 -2.62 -2.31
C PHE A 141 3.03 -3.88 -2.16
N PHE A 142 2.43 -5.06 -2.05
CA PHE A 142 3.20 -6.30 -1.90
C PHE A 142 4.02 -6.67 -3.14
N GLN A 143 3.52 -6.36 -4.33
CA GLN A 143 4.22 -6.64 -5.60
C GLN A 143 5.42 -5.72 -5.83
N TRP A 144 5.32 -4.45 -5.43
CA TRP A 144 6.35 -3.43 -5.69
C TRP A 144 6.97 -2.90 -4.40
N GLY A 145 6.18 -2.30 -3.53
CA GLY A 145 6.67 -1.64 -2.31
C GLY A 145 7.33 -2.59 -1.32
N GLY A 146 6.74 -3.75 -1.07
CA GLY A 146 7.29 -4.77 -0.17
C GLY A 146 8.59 -5.38 -0.70
N ILE A 147 8.68 -5.56 -2.03
CA ILE A 147 9.90 -6.04 -2.70
C ILE A 147 10.99 -4.97 -2.59
N ALA A 148 10.67 -3.70 -2.89
CA ALA A 148 11.61 -2.59 -2.78
C ALA A 148 12.12 -2.43 -1.34
N TRP A 149 11.23 -2.44 -0.33
CA TRP A 149 11.65 -2.40 1.08
C TRP A 149 12.66 -3.50 1.43
N LEU A 150 12.42 -4.72 0.95
CA LEU A 150 13.31 -5.85 1.24
C LEU A 150 14.65 -5.73 0.51
N LEU A 151 14.62 -5.48 -0.81
CA LEU A 151 15.83 -5.48 -1.64
C LEU A 151 16.67 -4.22 -1.43
N ASP A 152 16.05 -3.06 -1.52
CA ASP A 152 16.77 -1.78 -1.44
C ASP A 152 17.17 -1.44 -0.01
N GLY A 153 16.31 -1.79 0.98
CA GLY A 153 16.68 -1.68 2.39
C GLY A 153 17.87 -2.56 2.75
N THR A 154 17.89 -3.80 2.26
CA THR A 154 19.01 -4.72 2.47
C THR A 154 20.26 -4.22 1.76
N LEU A 155 20.15 -3.75 0.51
CA LEU A 155 21.25 -3.18 -0.26
C LEU A 155 21.83 -1.96 0.44
N MET A 156 21.01 -1.01 0.86
CA MET A 156 21.45 0.22 1.51
C MET A 156 22.19 -0.07 2.83
N MET A 157 21.68 -1.00 3.65
CA MET A 157 22.37 -1.41 4.87
C MET A 157 23.71 -2.09 4.59
N LEU A 158 23.75 -2.98 3.59
CA LEU A 158 24.99 -3.68 3.22
C LEU A 158 26.03 -2.72 2.67
N VAL A 159 25.62 -1.84 1.73
CA VAL A 159 26.52 -0.83 1.13
C VAL A 159 27.03 0.12 2.21
N ALA A 160 26.16 0.63 3.09
CA ALA A 160 26.57 1.50 4.20
C ALA A 160 27.57 0.81 5.12
N GLY A 161 27.35 -0.45 5.46
CA GLY A 161 28.29 -1.25 6.27
C GLY A 161 29.66 -1.41 5.61
N VAL A 162 29.67 -1.69 4.30
CA VAL A 162 30.92 -1.81 3.52
C VAL A 162 31.62 -0.46 3.40
N MET A 163 30.90 0.64 3.15
CA MET A 163 31.47 1.99 3.10
C MET A 163 32.14 2.37 4.43
N LEU A 164 31.50 2.07 5.56
CA LEU A 164 32.07 2.30 6.90
C LEU A 164 33.31 1.44 7.15
N ALA A 165 33.36 0.22 6.65
CA ALA A 165 34.52 -0.66 6.77
C ALA A 165 35.70 -0.22 5.88
N TYR A 166 35.41 0.43 4.76
CA TYR A 166 36.45 0.98 3.87
C TYR A 166 37.12 2.22 4.47
N ASP A 167 36.34 3.26 4.70
CA ASP A 167 36.77 4.49 5.35
C ASP A 167 35.55 5.18 5.98
N TRP A 168 35.51 5.21 7.31
CA TRP A 168 34.42 5.78 8.06
C TRP A 168 34.22 7.30 7.82
N VAL A 169 35.31 8.03 7.50
CA VAL A 169 35.26 9.48 7.25
C VAL A 169 34.62 9.75 5.89
N LEU A 170 35.03 9.01 4.85
CA LEU A 170 34.38 9.12 3.52
C LEU A 170 32.92 8.67 3.56
N ALA A 171 32.63 7.63 4.32
CA ALA A 171 31.23 7.19 4.53
C ALA A 171 30.42 8.29 5.21
N LEU A 172 30.94 8.93 6.25
CA LEU A 172 30.26 10.03 6.93
C LEU A 172 30.02 11.21 5.98
N VAL A 173 31.04 11.59 5.17
CA VAL A 173 30.88 12.64 4.15
C VAL A 173 29.75 12.29 3.18
N ALA A 174 29.75 11.05 2.66
CA ALA A 174 28.70 10.59 1.75
C ALA A 174 27.31 10.67 2.41
N PHE A 175 27.16 10.21 3.65
CA PHE A 175 25.89 10.23 4.38
C PHE A 175 25.39 11.65 4.68
N VAL A 176 26.31 12.54 5.11
CA VAL A 176 25.96 13.94 5.41
C VAL A 176 25.52 14.69 4.16
N VAL A 177 26.21 14.49 3.02
CA VAL A 177 25.82 15.12 1.74
C VAL A 177 24.57 14.49 1.15
N ALA A 178 24.36 13.17 1.35
CA ALA A 178 23.17 12.48 0.87
C ALA A 178 21.90 12.77 1.73
N ALA A 179 22.04 13.06 3.02
CA ALA A 179 20.91 13.25 3.92
C ALA A 179 19.91 14.33 3.45
N PRO A 180 20.33 15.52 2.95
CA PRO A 180 19.43 16.52 2.40
C PRO A 180 18.63 16.03 1.19
N LEU A 181 19.14 15.07 0.40
CA LEU A 181 18.42 14.50 -0.75
C LEU A 181 17.08 13.92 -0.32
N ALA A 182 17.03 13.10 0.73
CA ALA A 182 15.79 12.51 1.23
C ALA A 182 14.76 13.59 1.61
N ILE A 183 15.21 14.71 2.20
CA ILE A 183 14.34 15.83 2.58
C ILE A 183 13.81 16.54 1.32
N VAL A 184 14.68 16.81 0.34
CA VAL A 184 14.33 17.47 -0.92
C VAL A 184 13.33 16.61 -1.69
N LEU A 185 13.65 15.33 -1.89
CA LEU A 185 12.76 14.39 -2.59
C LEU A 185 11.38 14.31 -1.92
N ARG A 186 11.34 14.18 -0.58
CA ARG A 186 10.07 14.14 0.17
C ARG A 186 9.26 15.43 -0.01
N LYS A 187 9.89 16.61 -0.02
CA LYS A 187 9.22 17.88 -0.28
C LYS A 187 8.69 17.95 -1.71
N VAL A 188 9.52 17.62 -2.70
CA VAL A 188 9.11 17.61 -4.10
C VAL A 188 7.96 16.64 -4.31
N GLN A 189 8.05 15.41 -3.79
CA GLN A 189 7.01 14.39 -3.87
C GLN A 189 5.69 14.88 -3.25
N SER A 190 5.73 15.51 -2.06
CA SER A 190 4.51 16.02 -1.42
C SER A 190 3.83 17.13 -2.23
N HIS A 191 4.60 17.97 -2.91
CA HIS A 191 4.05 19.00 -3.81
C HIS A 191 3.51 18.37 -5.10
N LEU A 192 4.20 17.36 -5.62
CA LEU A 192 3.79 16.62 -6.80
C LEU A 192 2.44 15.92 -6.60
N VAL A 193 2.28 15.21 -5.47
CA VAL A 193 1.01 14.54 -5.11
C VAL A 193 -0.13 15.57 -5.07
N LYS A 194 0.04 16.69 -4.38
CA LYS A 194 -0.97 17.76 -4.31
C LYS A 194 -1.30 18.36 -5.69
N ALA A 195 -0.29 18.48 -6.56
CA ALA A 195 -0.51 18.97 -7.91
C ALA A 195 -1.29 17.97 -8.77
N TYR A 196 -0.97 16.67 -8.66
CA TYR A 196 -1.73 15.63 -9.35
C TYR A 196 -3.15 15.47 -8.80
N ASP A 197 -3.39 15.66 -7.49
CA ASP A 197 -4.74 15.64 -6.94
C ASP A 197 -5.60 16.75 -7.53
N ARG A 198 -5.05 17.99 -7.68
CA ARG A 198 -5.73 19.08 -8.37
C ARG A 198 -5.99 18.76 -9.84
N ALA A 199 -5.00 18.18 -10.53
CA ALA A 199 -5.16 17.77 -11.91
C ALA A 199 -6.25 16.71 -12.11
N ARG A 200 -6.34 15.73 -11.18
CA ARG A 200 -7.43 14.72 -11.16
C ARG A 200 -8.78 15.37 -10.91
N GLN A 201 -8.86 16.33 -9.98
CA GLN A 201 -10.08 17.07 -9.70
C GLN A 201 -10.53 17.88 -10.93
N SER A 202 -9.63 18.61 -11.58
CA SER A 202 -9.93 19.32 -12.83
C SER A 202 -10.36 18.37 -13.96
N ASN A 203 -9.79 17.16 -14.01
CA ASN A 203 -10.21 16.14 -14.96
C ASN A 203 -11.62 15.61 -14.68
N ALA A 204 -11.97 15.42 -13.40
CA ALA A 204 -13.31 15.02 -13.00
C ALA A 204 -14.35 16.08 -13.37
N GLU A 205 -14.02 17.37 -13.22
CA GLU A 205 -14.87 18.49 -13.63
C GLU A 205 -15.13 18.45 -15.13
N VAL A 206 -14.10 18.25 -15.98
CA VAL A 206 -14.29 18.08 -17.43
C VAL A 206 -15.21 16.91 -17.73
N MET A 207 -15.04 15.76 -17.06
CA MET A 207 -15.90 14.58 -17.26
C MET A 207 -17.34 14.88 -16.88
N THR A 208 -17.57 15.59 -15.78
CA THR A 208 -18.91 16.02 -15.33
C THR A 208 -19.56 16.92 -16.38
N GLN A 209 -18.87 17.96 -16.86
CA GLN A 209 -19.39 18.88 -17.86
C GLN A 209 -19.67 18.18 -19.21
N LEU A 210 -18.82 17.25 -19.63
CA LEU A 210 -19.05 16.44 -20.82
C LEU A 210 -20.27 15.52 -20.67
N SER A 211 -20.42 14.89 -19.48
CA SER A 211 -21.56 14.03 -19.20
C SER A 211 -22.89 14.81 -19.20
N GLU A 212 -22.89 16.00 -18.59
CA GLU A 212 -24.06 16.92 -18.64
C GLU A 212 -24.42 17.33 -20.07
N LEU A 213 -23.40 17.68 -20.87
CA LEU A 213 -23.59 18.04 -22.29
C LEU A 213 -24.20 16.91 -23.12
N VAL A 214 -23.67 15.68 -22.95
CA VAL A 214 -24.17 14.52 -23.70
C VAL A 214 -25.58 14.17 -23.25
N SER A 215 -25.83 14.16 -21.94
CA SER A 215 -27.16 13.83 -21.39
C SER A 215 -28.21 14.91 -21.69
N GLY A 216 -27.80 16.18 -21.73
CA GLY A 216 -28.66 17.34 -22.01
C GLY A 216 -28.70 17.77 -23.48
N ALA A 217 -28.13 17.02 -24.41
CA ALA A 217 -27.93 17.44 -25.79
C ALA A 217 -29.22 17.86 -26.51
N GLU A 218 -30.33 17.21 -26.25
CA GLU A 218 -31.63 17.52 -26.79
C GLU A 218 -32.13 18.91 -26.30
N THR A 219 -32.05 19.11 -24.96
CA THR A 219 -32.40 20.39 -24.34
C THR A 219 -31.52 21.52 -24.83
N LEU A 220 -30.21 21.31 -24.95
CA LEU A 220 -29.27 22.33 -25.45
C LEU A 220 -29.57 22.74 -26.88
N ARG A 221 -29.97 21.80 -27.73
CA ARG A 221 -30.41 22.12 -29.12
C ARG A 221 -31.74 22.86 -29.14
N ALA A 222 -32.70 22.49 -28.29
CA ALA A 222 -33.99 23.15 -28.23
C ALA A 222 -33.89 24.62 -27.80
N TYR A 223 -32.92 24.95 -26.94
CA TYR A 223 -32.68 26.33 -26.46
C TYR A 223 -31.55 27.07 -27.17
N ASP A 224 -30.95 26.49 -28.21
CA ASP A 224 -29.79 27.05 -28.95
C ASP A 224 -28.61 27.48 -28.04
N ALA A 225 -28.42 26.72 -26.93
CA ALA A 225 -27.41 27.02 -25.90
C ALA A 225 -26.03 26.44 -26.23
N GLY A 226 -25.82 25.82 -27.38
CA GLY A 226 -24.60 25.09 -27.75
C GLY A 226 -23.33 25.90 -27.66
N ALA A 227 -23.36 27.18 -28.11
CA ALA A 227 -22.18 28.07 -28.09
C ALA A 227 -21.73 28.40 -26.66
N HIS A 228 -22.67 28.67 -25.75
CA HIS A 228 -22.38 28.93 -24.34
C HIS A 228 -21.69 27.75 -23.66
N TYR A 229 -22.25 26.53 -23.83
CA TYR A 229 -21.66 25.33 -23.23
C TYR A 229 -20.33 24.93 -23.86
N THR A 230 -20.14 25.17 -25.16
CA THR A 230 -18.84 24.98 -25.81
C THR A 230 -17.76 25.85 -25.16
N THR A 231 -18.08 27.12 -24.86
CA THR A 231 -17.17 28.02 -24.14
C THR A 231 -16.85 27.50 -22.75
N LYS A 232 -17.87 27.08 -21.99
CA LYS A 232 -17.69 26.50 -20.65
C LYS A 232 -16.79 25.25 -20.67
N VAL A 233 -16.96 24.33 -21.62
CA VAL A 233 -16.09 23.16 -21.78
C VAL A 233 -14.67 23.55 -22.16
N LYS A 234 -14.48 24.56 -22.99
CA LYS A 234 -13.13 25.08 -23.30
C LYS A 234 -12.43 25.60 -22.06
N ASP A 235 -13.12 26.34 -21.20
CA ASP A 235 -12.56 26.93 -19.97
C ASP A 235 -12.12 25.82 -18.99
N VAL A 236 -12.99 24.85 -18.69
CA VAL A 236 -12.63 23.75 -17.80
C VAL A 236 -11.56 22.84 -18.39
N SER A 237 -11.54 22.65 -19.73
CA SER A 237 -10.49 21.91 -20.43
C SER A 237 -9.12 22.63 -20.36
N HIS A 238 -9.14 23.96 -20.43
CA HIS A 238 -7.94 24.79 -20.31
C HIS A 238 -7.40 24.72 -18.87
N GLU A 239 -8.28 24.80 -17.85
CA GLU A 239 -7.90 24.65 -16.44
C GLU A 239 -7.29 23.27 -16.17
N ARG A 240 -7.91 22.18 -16.71
CA ARG A 240 -7.34 20.84 -16.66
C ARG A 240 -5.95 20.79 -17.27
N SER A 241 -5.77 21.36 -18.48
CA SER A 241 -4.47 21.38 -19.15
C SER A 241 -3.41 22.09 -18.30
N ASN A 242 -3.73 23.25 -17.75
CA ASN A 242 -2.82 24.01 -16.88
C ASN A 242 -2.45 23.25 -15.60
N SER A 243 -3.42 22.55 -15.00
CA SER A 243 -3.21 21.75 -13.81
C SER A 243 -2.26 20.58 -14.09
N PHE A 244 -2.42 19.87 -15.21
CA PHE A 244 -1.52 18.79 -15.64
C PHE A 244 -0.12 19.30 -16.02
N ILE A 245 -0.01 20.45 -16.71
CA ILE A 245 1.28 21.09 -17.02
C ILE A 245 2.01 21.43 -15.72
N ARG A 246 1.32 22.04 -14.74
CA ARG A 246 1.91 22.36 -13.43
C ARG A 246 2.40 21.11 -12.70
N ALA A 247 1.60 20.05 -12.67
CA ALA A 247 2.00 18.78 -12.08
C ALA A 247 3.22 18.20 -12.81
N GLY A 248 3.20 18.16 -14.14
CA GLY A 248 4.31 17.71 -14.97
C GLY A 248 5.60 18.52 -14.77
N THR A 249 5.49 19.85 -14.62
CA THR A 249 6.64 20.72 -14.35
C THR A 249 7.27 20.39 -12.99
N ILE A 250 6.46 20.19 -11.94
CA ILE A 250 6.98 19.76 -10.62
C ILE A 250 7.64 18.38 -10.73
N GLY A 251 7.00 17.44 -11.44
CA GLY A 251 7.54 16.09 -11.68
C GLY A 251 8.87 16.10 -12.43
N ALA A 252 9.05 17.03 -13.38
CA ALA A 252 10.27 17.18 -14.16
C ALA A 252 11.50 17.55 -13.30
N PHE A 253 11.32 18.08 -12.09
CA PHE A 253 12.42 18.33 -11.15
C PHE A 253 12.83 17.11 -10.31
N LEU A 254 12.02 16.05 -10.27
CA LEU A 254 12.26 14.91 -9.40
C LEU A 254 13.54 14.14 -9.79
N PHE A 255 13.64 13.74 -11.06
CA PHE A 255 14.80 12.99 -11.57
C PHE A 255 16.11 13.80 -11.55
N PRO A 256 16.14 15.05 -12.09
CA PRO A 256 17.38 15.85 -12.06
C PRO A 256 17.86 16.16 -10.64
N SER A 257 16.98 16.28 -9.65
CA SER A 257 17.39 16.52 -8.28
C SER A 257 18.23 15.36 -7.73
N GLY A 258 17.86 14.11 -8.02
CA GLY A 258 18.66 12.93 -7.68
C GLY A 258 20.05 12.95 -8.29
N GLU A 259 20.15 13.31 -9.57
CA GLU A 259 21.42 13.40 -10.28
C GLU A 259 22.35 14.50 -9.73
N VAL A 260 21.80 15.67 -9.42
CA VAL A 260 22.57 16.76 -8.79
C VAL A 260 23.17 16.30 -7.46
N PHE A 261 22.38 15.64 -6.61
CA PHE A 261 22.89 15.12 -5.35
C PHE A 261 23.89 13.99 -5.52
N ASN A 262 23.72 13.15 -6.56
CA ASN A 262 24.71 12.13 -6.91
C ASN A 262 26.05 12.78 -7.25
N VAL A 263 26.06 13.74 -8.14
CA VAL A 263 27.28 14.47 -8.53
C VAL A 263 27.89 15.19 -7.33
N LEU A 264 27.10 15.89 -6.51
CA LEU A 264 27.57 16.57 -5.31
C LEU A 264 28.23 15.60 -4.31
N THR A 265 27.57 14.46 -4.06
CA THR A 265 28.07 13.46 -3.10
C THR A 265 29.36 12.82 -3.60
N VAL A 266 29.40 12.41 -4.86
CA VAL A 266 30.62 11.84 -5.47
C VAL A 266 31.75 12.87 -5.47
N SER A 267 31.49 14.13 -5.85
CA SER A 267 32.48 15.19 -5.84
C SER A 267 33.02 15.45 -4.43
N ALA A 268 32.15 15.51 -3.42
CA ALA A 268 32.58 15.69 -2.02
C ALA A 268 33.46 14.53 -1.53
N VAL A 269 33.04 13.28 -1.83
CA VAL A 269 33.81 12.08 -1.50
C VAL A 269 35.20 12.12 -2.16
N VAL A 270 35.24 12.43 -3.47
CA VAL A 270 36.54 12.52 -4.20
C VAL A 270 37.39 13.64 -3.65
N CYS A 271 36.84 14.84 -3.43
CA CYS A 271 37.59 15.96 -2.85
C CYS A 271 38.22 15.61 -1.49
N VAL A 272 37.39 15.08 -0.57
CA VAL A 272 37.86 14.71 0.77
C VAL A 272 38.89 13.56 0.70
N GLY A 273 38.64 12.56 -0.16
CA GLY A 273 39.56 11.45 -0.35
C GLY A 273 40.92 11.89 -0.91
N VAL A 274 40.96 12.80 -1.88
CA VAL A 274 42.21 13.37 -2.41
C VAL A 274 42.92 14.23 -1.36
N LEU A 275 42.20 15.06 -0.60
CA LEU A 275 42.75 15.88 0.46
C LEU A 275 43.35 15.05 1.61
N ARG A 276 42.77 13.90 1.94
CA ARG A 276 43.36 12.97 2.93
C ARG A 276 44.60 12.25 2.41
N GLY A 277 44.64 12.05 1.10
CA GLY A 277 45.79 11.51 0.38
C GLY A 277 46.23 10.11 0.79
N PRO A 278 47.42 9.68 0.32
CA PRO A 278 47.96 8.35 0.63
C PRO A 278 48.23 8.11 2.12
N ALA A 279 48.39 9.19 2.91
CA ALA A 279 48.60 9.09 4.37
C ALA A 279 47.47 8.43 5.13
N SER A 280 46.25 8.37 4.53
CA SER A 280 45.11 7.68 5.09
C SER A 280 45.00 6.19 4.73
N GLY A 281 45.95 5.66 3.96
CA GLY A 281 45.97 4.28 3.47
C GLY A 281 45.01 4.03 2.29
N LEU A 282 44.39 5.08 1.74
CA LEU A 282 43.46 4.97 0.59
C LEU A 282 44.31 4.76 -0.69
N THR A 283 44.05 3.61 -1.36
CA THR A 283 44.58 3.32 -2.69
C THR A 283 43.72 3.97 -3.78
N ALA A 284 44.26 4.12 -4.99
CA ALA A 284 43.49 4.59 -6.14
C ALA A 284 42.32 3.67 -6.44
N GLY A 285 42.51 2.35 -6.32
CA GLY A 285 41.44 1.38 -6.47
C GLY A 285 40.35 1.51 -5.39
N ALA A 286 40.76 1.74 -4.13
CA ALA A 286 39.81 1.94 -3.04
C ALA A 286 38.96 3.19 -3.26
N MET A 287 39.54 4.28 -3.78
CA MET A 287 38.80 5.49 -4.12
C MET A 287 37.74 5.22 -5.23
N VAL A 288 38.15 4.54 -6.30
CA VAL A 288 37.21 4.18 -7.39
C VAL A 288 36.12 3.26 -6.86
N GLY A 289 36.48 2.23 -6.08
CA GLY A 289 35.50 1.34 -5.45
C GLY A 289 34.52 2.09 -4.55
N PHE A 290 35.02 3.05 -3.77
CA PHE A 290 34.19 3.87 -2.89
C PHE A 290 33.21 4.77 -3.67
N VAL A 291 33.64 5.36 -4.79
CA VAL A 291 32.72 6.12 -5.68
C VAL A 291 31.60 5.24 -6.20
N PHE A 292 31.88 4.02 -6.66
CA PHE A 292 30.85 3.09 -7.08
C PHE A 292 29.91 2.69 -5.93
N LEU A 293 30.43 2.47 -4.71
CA LEU A 293 29.60 2.21 -3.53
C LEU A 293 28.70 3.39 -3.20
N THR A 294 29.23 4.63 -3.30
CA THR A 294 28.44 5.86 -3.09
C THR A 294 27.25 5.94 -4.04
N GLN A 295 27.45 5.65 -5.34
CA GLN A 295 26.37 5.62 -6.31
C GLN A 295 25.32 4.56 -5.97
N ARG A 296 25.76 3.35 -5.56
CA ARG A 296 24.85 2.27 -5.14
C ARG A 296 24.08 2.60 -3.85
N PHE A 297 24.65 3.43 -2.97
CA PHE A 297 23.97 3.90 -1.77
C PHE A 297 22.88 4.91 -2.07
N LEU A 298 23.10 5.78 -3.06
CA LEU A 298 22.16 6.85 -3.42
C LEU A 298 20.94 6.33 -4.24
N GLU A 299 21.11 5.27 -5.01
CA GLU A 299 20.10 4.68 -5.89
C GLU A 299 18.77 4.42 -5.15
N PRO A 300 18.74 3.72 -3.98
CA PRO A 300 17.51 3.42 -3.26
C PRO A 300 16.81 4.63 -2.61
N ILE A 301 17.53 5.74 -2.38
CA ILE A 301 16.96 6.90 -1.68
C ILE A 301 15.79 7.51 -2.46
N ALA A 302 15.89 7.55 -3.78
CA ALA A 302 14.79 8.02 -4.63
C ALA A 302 13.59 7.06 -4.60
N GLU A 303 13.84 5.76 -4.70
CA GLU A 303 12.81 4.73 -4.69
C GLU A 303 12.06 4.68 -3.36
N PHE A 304 12.75 4.84 -2.23
CA PHE A 304 12.12 4.88 -0.90
C PHE A 304 11.07 5.97 -0.73
N THR A 305 11.18 7.09 -1.45
CA THR A 305 10.19 8.16 -1.38
C THR A 305 8.84 7.70 -1.96
N GLU A 306 8.87 6.99 -3.09
CA GLU A 306 7.68 6.42 -3.73
C GLU A 306 7.12 5.26 -2.88
N VAL A 307 7.99 4.38 -2.41
CA VAL A 307 7.61 3.22 -1.59
C VAL A 307 6.97 3.64 -0.27
N LEU A 308 7.40 4.76 0.34
CA LEU A 308 6.76 5.31 1.53
C LEU A 308 5.32 5.74 1.28
N ASP A 309 5.01 6.34 0.14
CA ASP A 309 3.64 6.72 -0.24
C ASP A 309 2.77 5.48 -0.46
N MET A 310 3.29 4.50 -1.21
CA MET A 310 2.63 3.19 -1.37
C MET A 310 2.37 2.51 -0.02
N THR A 311 3.33 2.60 0.92
CA THR A 311 3.19 2.05 2.26
C THR A 311 2.06 2.72 3.04
N GLN A 312 1.97 4.06 3.01
CA GLN A 312 0.89 4.79 3.68
C GLN A 312 -0.48 4.42 3.12
N THR A 313 -0.58 4.34 1.80
CA THR A 313 -1.82 3.95 1.10
C THR A 313 -2.22 2.51 1.43
N ALA A 314 -1.26 1.59 1.46
CA ALA A 314 -1.49 0.19 1.85
C ALA A 314 -1.91 0.06 3.32
N VAL A 315 -1.28 0.82 4.23
CA VAL A 315 -1.67 0.85 5.66
C VAL A 315 -3.10 1.37 5.82
N ALA A 316 -3.49 2.40 5.07
CA ALA A 316 -4.86 2.89 5.09
C ALA A 316 -5.85 1.84 4.55
N GLY A 317 -5.53 1.16 3.44
CA GLY A 317 -6.32 0.05 2.90
C GLY A 317 -6.44 -1.12 3.89
N MET A 318 -5.31 -1.54 4.48
CA MET A 318 -5.28 -2.61 5.50
C MET A 318 -6.14 -2.26 6.71
N ARG A 319 -6.09 -1.00 7.18
CA ARG A 319 -6.93 -0.54 8.30
C ARG A 319 -8.42 -0.68 7.99
N ARG A 320 -8.86 -0.33 6.78
CA ARG A 320 -10.25 -0.49 6.36
C ARG A 320 -10.65 -1.97 6.25
N VAL A 321 -9.78 -2.81 5.70
CA VAL A 321 -10.01 -4.26 5.59
C VAL A 321 -10.13 -4.90 6.98
N LEU A 322 -9.19 -4.59 7.89
CA LEU A 322 -9.23 -5.09 9.27
C LEU A 322 -10.47 -4.58 10.02
N GLY A 323 -10.89 -3.33 9.77
CA GLY A 323 -12.10 -2.77 10.35
C GLY A 323 -13.36 -3.55 9.99
N VAL A 324 -13.44 -4.12 8.78
CA VAL A 324 -14.55 -5.01 8.42
C VAL A 324 -14.44 -6.35 9.15
N LEU A 325 -13.24 -6.92 9.23
CA LEU A 325 -13.02 -8.21 9.92
C LEU A 325 -13.27 -8.16 11.43
N GLU A 326 -13.34 -6.97 12.03
CA GLU A 326 -13.67 -6.77 13.45
C GLU A 326 -15.17 -6.56 13.70
N ILE A 327 -15.98 -6.37 12.68
CA ILE A 327 -17.43 -6.31 12.84
C ILE A 327 -17.91 -7.69 13.33
N PRO A 328 -18.72 -7.77 14.39
CA PRO A 328 -19.21 -9.05 14.88
C PRO A 328 -19.96 -9.83 13.79
N ILE A 329 -19.78 -11.13 13.73
CA ILE A 329 -20.55 -12.00 12.86
C ILE A 329 -21.97 -12.09 13.42
N GLY A 330 -22.99 -11.93 12.57
CA GLY A 330 -24.42 -12.06 12.75
C GLY A 330 -25.01 -12.42 14.11
N PRO A 331 -26.28 -12.71 14.25
CA PRO A 331 -26.83 -13.11 15.55
C PRO A 331 -26.03 -14.28 16.13
N PRO A 332 -25.52 -14.19 17.38
CA PRO A 332 -24.70 -15.25 17.96
C PRO A 332 -25.50 -16.55 18.00
N GLU A 333 -24.91 -17.63 17.47
CA GLU A 333 -25.50 -18.95 17.59
C GLU A 333 -25.33 -19.45 19.03
N PRO A 334 -26.36 -20.13 19.62
CA PRO A 334 -26.23 -20.70 20.94
C PRO A 334 -25.16 -21.80 20.95
N GLU A 335 -24.39 -21.91 22.04
CA GLU A 335 -23.34 -22.93 22.20
C GLU A 335 -23.91 -24.34 22.07
N VAL A 336 -25.15 -24.54 22.50
CA VAL A 336 -25.88 -25.80 22.38
C VAL A 336 -27.20 -25.55 21.67
N PRO A 337 -27.27 -25.79 20.35
CA PRO A 337 -28.51 -25.58 19.61
C PRO A 337 -29.58 -26.61 20.01
N LEU A 338 -30.78 -26.12 20.25
CA LEU A 338 -31.96 -27.00 20.44
C LEU A 338 -32.44 -27.49 19.08
N VAL A 339 -32.72 -28.79 19.00
CA VAL A 339 -33.37 -29.36 17.79
C VAL A 339 -34.81 -28.94 17.77
N LEU A 340 -35.21 -28.24 16.72
CA LEU A 340 -36.62 -27.88 16.53
C LEU A 340 -37.46 -29.15 16.27
N PRO A 341 -38.70 -29.21 16.84
CA PRO A 341 -39.59 -30.31 16.57
C PRO A 341 -39.97 -30.36 15.10
N ALA A 342 -40.17 -31.57 14.56
CA ALA A 342 -40.64 -31.75 13.19
C ALA A 342 -42.07 -31.26 13.01
N GLY A 343 -42.36 -30.54 11.91
CA GLY A 343 -43.66 -30.06 11.55
C GLY A 343 -43.85 -28.54 11.68
N PRO A 344 -45.07 -28.03 11.52
CA PRO A 344 -45.34 -26.61 11.66
C PRO A 344 -45.02 -26.09 13.06
N LEU A 345 -44.37 -24.94 13.14
CA LEU A 345 -43.93 -24.32 14.40
C LEU A 345 -44.86 -23.14 14.76
N THR A 346 -45.08 -22.96 16.05
CA THR A 346 -45.71 -21.75 16.61
C THR A 346 -44.64 -20.68 16.78
N VAL A 347 -44.94 -19.43 16.41
CA VAL A 347 -44.08 -18.27 16.63
C VAL A 347 -44.72 -17.36 17.67
N THR A 348 -43.98 -17.04 18.74
CA THR A 348 -44.44 -16.13 19.78
C THR A 348 -43.40 -15.01 19.95
N ALA A 349 -43.86 -13.78 19.85
CA ALA A 349 -43.13 -12.58 20.27
C ALA A 349 -43.83 -12.04 21.53
N ASP A 350 -43.07 -11.83 22.59
CA ASP A 350 -43.58 -11.33 23.87
C ASP A 350 -42.76 -10.09 24.26
N ARG A 351 -43.41 -8.92 24.24
CA ARG A 351 -42.88 -7.61 24.56
C ARG A 351 -41.53 -7.31 23.84
N VAL A 352 -41.50 -7.55 22.54
CA VAL A 352 -40.31 -7.38 21.72
C VAL A 352 -40.08 -5.91 21.40
N ASP A 353 -38.94 -5.40 21.79
CA ASP A 353 -38.41 -4.11 21.39
C ASP A 353 -37.27 -4.26 20.39
N PHE A 354 -37.23 -3.35 19.42
CA PHE A 354 -36.16 -3.35 18.44
C PHE A 354 -35.80 -1.94 17.98
N SER A 355 -34.51 -1.62 18.03
CA SER A 355 -33.90 -0.41 17.45
C SER A 355 -32.75 -0.83 16.55
N TYR A 356 -32.62 -0.18 15.39
CA TYR A 356 -31.40 -0.32 14.59
C TYR A 356 -30.23 0.32 15.35
N ARG A 357 -29.07 -0.36 15.38
CA ARG A 357 -27.87 0.21 15.96
C ARG A 357 -27.33 1.29 15.04
N SER A 358 -27.34 2.55 15.49
CA SER A 358 -26.59 3.62 14.84
C SER A 358 -25.16 3.66 15.35
N ARG A 359 -24.16 3.80 14.46
CA ARG A 359 -22.77 4.04 14.83
C ARG A 359 -22.49 5.49 15.28
N GLY A 360 -23.49 6.36 15.26
CA GLY A 360 -23.43 7.71 15.82
C GLY A 360 -23.86 7.73 17.28
N ASP A 361 -23.48 8.80 18.02
CA ASP A 361 -23.88 9.02 19.43
C ASP A 361 -25.37 9.32 19.62
N GLU A 362 -26.19 9.23 18.58
CA GLU A 362 -27.64 9.45 18.66
C GLU A 362 -28.34 8.10 18.71
N ASP A 363 -29.06 7.86 19.82
CA ASP A 363 -30.02 6.75 19.93
C ASP A 363 -31.12 6.94 18.89
N GLU A 364 -31.14 6.12 17.84
CA GLU A 364 -32.27 6.10 16.92
C GLU A 364 -33.53 5.67 17.65
N PRO A 365 -34.69 6.30 17.35
CA PRO A 365 -35.94 5.91 17.99
C PRO A 365 -36.25 4.44 17.70
N PRO A 366 -36.82 3.71 18.67
CA PRO A 366 -37.14 2.30 18.50
C PRO A 366 -38.14 2.14 17.36
N VAL A 367 -37.89 1.14 16.50
CA VAL A 367 -38.74 0.81 15.33
C VAL A 367 -39.89 -0.08 15.75
N LEU A 368 -39.68 -0.95 16.73
CA LEU A 368 -40.72 -1.80 17.33
C LEU A 368 -40.67 -1.56 18.85
N VAL A 369 -41.86 -1.41 19.45
CA VAL A 369 -42.02 -1.18 20.89
C VAL A 369 -43.11 -2.07 21.42
N ASP A 370 -42.81 -2.87 22.43
CA ASP A 370 -43.74 -3.75 23.14
C ASP A 370 -44.60 -4.62 22.20
N VAL A 371 -43.97 -5.22 21.18
CA VAL A 371 -44.67 -6.02 20.17
C VAL A 371 -45.02 -7.39 20.75
N ASN A 372 -46.32 -7.68 20.82
CA ASN A 372 -46.86 -8.93 21.28
C ASN A 372 -47.62 -9.64 20.14
N VAL A 373 -47.08 -10.76 19.66
CA VAL A 373 -47.66 -11.53 18.53
C VAL A 373 -47.60 -13.03 18.84
N HIS A 374 -48.71 -13.69 18.59
CA HIS A 374 -48.78 -15.15 18.66
C HIS A 374 -49.34 -15.71 17.33
N ILE A 375 -48.54 -16.51 16.65
CA ILE A 375 -48.87 -17.16 15.38
C ILE A 375 -48.93 -18.65 15.60
N PRO A 376 -50.11 -19.27 15.66
CA PRO A 376 -50.27 -20.71 15.84
C PRO A 376 -49.67 -21.51 14.68
N ALA A 377 -49.24 -22.74 14.99
CA ALA A 377 -48.66 -23.63 13.99
C ALA A 377 -49.60 -23.86 12.79
N GLY A 378 -49.08 -23.71 11.57
CA GLY A 378 -49.81 -23.93 10.32
C GLY A 378 -50.75 -22.80 9.90
N GLN A 379 -50.81 -21.69 10.64
CA GLN A 379 -51.61 -20.53 10.24
C GLN A 379 -50.81 -19.58 9.32
N GLN A 380 -51.54 -18.95 8.39
CA GLN A 380 -51.03 -17.84 7.59
C GLN A 380 -51.55 -16.53 8.16
N VAL A 381 -50.59 -15.63 8.49
CA VAL A 381 -50.89 -14.32 9.06
C VAL A 381 -50.36 -13.23 8.13
N ALA A 382 -51.22 -12.26 7.78
CA ALA A 382 -50.81 -11.08 7.01
C ALA A 382 -50.53 -9.90 7.96
N VAL A 383 -49.33 -9.32 7.85
CA VAL A 383 -48.94 -8.10 8.58
C VAL A 383 -49.19 -6.89 7.67
N VAL A 384 -50.15 -6.03 8.03
CA VAL A 384 -50.54 -4.84 7.28
C VAL A 384 -50.26 -3.56 8.07
N GLY A 385 -50.05 -2.47 7.38
CA GLY A 385 -49.78 -1.17 7.98
C GLY A 385 -49.15 -0.19 7.00
N GLU A 386 -48.96 1.04 7.42
CA GLU A 386 -48.35 2.10 6.61
C GLU A 386 -46.85 1.83 6.32
N THR A 387 -46.30 2.51 5.30
CA THR A 387 -44.84 2.46 5.03
C THR A 387 -44.10 3.01 6.24
N GLY A 388 -43.09 2.30 6.71
CA GLY A 388 -42.31 2.69 7.91
C GLY A 388 -42.83 2.12 9.23
N SER A 389 -43.99 1.39 9.27
CA SER A 389 -44.56 0.83 10.51
C SER A 389 -43.83 -0.43 11.07
N GLY A 390 -42.63 -0.76 10.60
CA GLY A 390 -41.84 -1.86 11.16
C GLY A 390 -42.17 -3.27 10.64
N LYS A 391 -43.10 -3.45 9.65
CA LYS A 391 -43.51 -4.78 9.13
C LYS A 391 -42.31 -5.64 8.67
N THR A 392 -41.45 -5.06 7.88
CA THR A 392 -40.24 -5.75 7.37
C THR A 392 -39.30 -6.11 8.50
N THR A 393 -39.19 -5.24 9.51
CA THR A 393 -38.36 -5.45 10.71
C THR A 393 -38.89 -6.61 11.52
N LEU A 394 -40.22 -6.67 11.76
CA LEU A 394 -40.85 -7.79 12.44
C LEU A 394 -40.59 -9.12 11.71
N GLY A 395 -40.75 -9.12 10.37
CA GLY A 395 -40.47 -10.32 9.57
C GLY A 395 -38.99 -10.77 9.67
N ARG A 396 -38.05 -9.84 9.74
CA ARG A 396 -36.61 -10.15 9.94
C ARG A 396 -36.33 -10.75 11.30
N LEU A 397 -36.96 -10.24 12.37
CA LEU A 397 -36.83 -10.77 13.72
C LEU A 397 -37.39 -12.19 13.81
N ILE A 398 -38.59 -12.44 13.24
CA ILE A 398 -39.21 -13.78 13.17
C ILE A 398 -38.31 -14.77 12.43
N ALA A 399 -37.66 -14.32 11.35
CA ALA A 399 -36.70 -15.12 10.58
C ALA A 399 -35.30 -15.21 11.26
N ARG A 400 -35.13 -14.59 12.42
CA ARG A 400 -33.85 -14.46 13.15
C ARG A 400 -32.71 -13.91 12.29
N MET A 401 -33.02 -12.95 11.43
CA MET A 401 -32.03 -12.20 10.66
C MET A 401 -31.42 -11.04 11.46
N ALA A 402 -32.04 -10.71 12.60
CA ALA A 402 -31.57 -9.81 13.65
C ALA A 402 -32.10 -10.32 14.99
N ASP A 403 -31.42 -9.99 16.09
CA ASP A 403 -31.90 -10.29 17.44
C ASP A 403 -32.63 -9.06 18.01
N PRO A 404 -33.72 -9.23 18.82
CA PRO A 404 -34.41 -8.11 19.45
C PRO A 404 -33.44 -7.34 20.39
N SER A 405 -33.76 -6.05 20.62
CA SER A 405 -33.00 -5.19 21.55
C SER A 405 -33.39 -5.48 23.01
N ALA A 406 -34.63 -5.89 23.24
CA ALA A 406 -35.19 -6.37 24.50
C ALA A 406 -36.36 -7.32 24.23
#